data_62ce31bec51a9a5a1414bc0c9aed1357
#
_entry.id   62ce31bec51a9a5a1414bc0c9aed1357
#
_cell.length_a   1.000
_cell.length_b   1.000
_cell.length_c   1.000
_cell.angle_alpha   90.00
_cell.angle_beta   90.00
_cell.angle_gamma   90.00
#
_symmetry.space_group_name_H-M   'P 1'
#
loop_
_entity.id
_entity.type
_entity.pdbx_description
1 polymer ?
#
loop_
_entity_poly.entity_id
_entity_poly.type
_entity_poly.pdbx_seq_one_letter_code
_entity_poly.pdbx_strand_id
1 'polypeptide(L)'
;MMSHENSVRVSVARLMVALVLVLAASALCPFQAYAQMPARFYWKTLSGANAVPLIFNSISGNTNPFDPAQTPVPGATVDATIALAGYAHTFTLFDRAAMVAVLLEMGRLSGEVAEAGRTTSSSARGFGDPTVELNVNLIGPKAQKNLADVTPYQPGFSLDLIADLVVPIGEYDNGRALNLGQNRWCGRVGAPIVWQLGPWVPGRRTTLELLPAVWLFGPNDDFVGTRLETDPLFQVDAHLTRDFTDRFWGSLDGVWYTGGAATIHGVEGEKLSNLAVGLTLGYQVNESLGVTFGYKSTIDDKAPGDLQMDQFMVSVVYGWHPIIEGVRRLKGGE
;
A
#
# COMPACT_ATOMS: atom_id res chain seq x y z
N MET A 1 32.47 21.59 -19.54
CA MET A 1 31.97 21.24 -18.20
C MET A 1 30.68 21.99 -17.79
N MET A 2 30.60 23.31 -17.98
CA MET A 2 29.39 24.11 -17.63
C MET A 2 28.06 23.75 -18.34
N SER A 3 28.07 23.12 -19.51
CA SER A 3 26.84 22.80 -20.25
C SER A 3 26.06 21.58 -19.68
N HIS A 4 26.76 20.63 -19.04
CA HIS A 4 26.12 19.42 -18.48
C HIS A 4 25.39 19.73 -17.15
N GLU A 5 25.92 20.61 -16.31
CA GLU A 5 25.30 21.02 -15.06
C GLU A 5 24.01 21.82 -15.27
N ASN A 6 23.99 22.69 -16.27
CA ASN A 6 22.77 23.43 -16.63
C ASN A 6 21.67 22.53 -17.20
N SER A 7 22.02 21.48 -17.93
CA SER A 7 21.06 20.47 -18.45
C SER A 7 20.38 19.69 -17.31
N VAL A 8 21.16 19.27 -16.31
CA VAL A 8 20.63 18.53 -15.15
C VAL A 8 19.75 19.41 -14.27
N ARG A 9 20.15 20.67 -14.01
CA ARG A 9 19.34 21.65 -13.24
C ARG A 9 18.02 21.97 -13.93
N VAL A 10 18.01 22.14 -15.25
CA VAL A 10 16.78 22.37 -16.03
C VAL A 10 15.88 21.13 -16.01
N SER A 11 16.43 19.92 -16.04
CA SER A 11 15.65 18.69 -15.95
C SER A 11 15.02 18.50 -14.56
N VAL A 12 15.76 18.76 -13.49
CA VAL A 12 15.25 18.69 -12.10
C VAL A 12 14.17 19.75 -11.86
N ALA A 13 14.37 20.98 -12.35
CA ALA A 13 13.37 22.04 -12.22
C ALA A 13 12.08 21.71 -12.98
N ARG A 14 12.18 21.13 -14.18
CA ARG A 14 11.00 20.65 -14.94
C ARG A 14 10.29 19.51 -14.24
N LEU A 15 11.02 18.58 -13.63
CA LEU A 15 10.46 17.49 -12.85
C LEU A 15 9.75 18.00 -11.59
N MET A 16 10.34 18.98 -10.89
CA MET A 16 9.72 19.65 -9.74
C MET A 16 8.46 20.42 -10.13
N VAL A 17 8.50 21.14 -11.24
CA VAL A 17 7.32 21.86 -11.77
C VAL A 17 6.23 20.85 -12.20
N ALA A 18 6.59 19.77 -12.86
CA ALA A 18 5.64 18.70 -13.20
C ALA A 18 5.03 18.06 -11.95
N LEU A 19 5.84 17.79 -10.92
CA LEU A 19 5.38 17.24 -9.64
C LEU A 19 4.43 18.23 -8.93
N VAL A 20 4.78 19.52 -8.90
CA VAL A 20 3.92 20.57 -8.33
C VAL A 20 2.63 20.73 -9.13
N LEU A 21 2.67 20.65 -10.46
CA LEU A 21 1.48 20.70 -11.30
C LEU A 21 0.59 19.46 -11.13
N VAL A 22 1.16 18.28 -10.94
CA VAL A 22 0.42 17.04 -10.62
C VAL A 22 -0.20 17.14 -9.23
N LEU A 23 0.53 17.63 -8.23
CA LEU A 23 0.01 17.86 -6.88
C LEU A 23 -1.06 18.98 -6.86
N ALA A 24 -0.92 20.02 -7.69
CA ALA A 24 -1.93 21.06 -7.84
C ALA A 24 -3.17 20.57 -8.61
N ALA A 25 -2.98 19.71 -9.61
CA ALA A 25 -4.09 19.08 -10.35
C ALA A 25 -4.85 18.08 -9.47
N SER A 26 -4.17 17.33 -8.60
CA SER A 26 -4.82 16.43 -7.63
C SER A 26 -5.62 17.19 -6.55
N ALA A 27 -5.29 18.47 -6.29
CA ALA A 27 -6.06 19.32 -5.39
C ALA A 27 -7.37 19.85 -6.01
N LEU A 28 -7.55 19.75 -7.32
CA LEU A 28 -8.71 20.27 -8.07
C LEU A 28 -9.68 19.19 -8.56
N CYS A 29 -9.32 17.90 -8.45
CA CYS A 29 -10.19 16.78 -8.78
C CYS A 29 -10.48 15.94 -7.54
N PRO A 30 -11.72 15.57 -7.24
CA PRO A 30 -12.03 14.59 -6.20
C PRO A 30 -11.69 13.18 -6.73
N PHE A 31 -10.49 12.68 -6.42
CA PHE A 31 -10.03 11.33 -6.75
C PHE A 31 -9.68 10.53 -5.49
N GLN A 32 -9.62 9.22 -5.59
CA GLN A 32 -10.07 8.27 -4.56
C GLN A 32 -9.10 7.08 -4.42
N ALA A 33 -8.88 6.49 -3.22
CA ALA A 33 -7.83 5.51 -3.00
C ALA A 33 -8.04 4.43 -1.92
N TYR A 34 -7.39 3.27 -2.08
CA TYR A 34 -7.16 2.21 -1.10
C TYR A 34 -5.70 2.07 -0.68
N ALA A 35 -5.47 1.67 0.59
CA ALA A 35 -4.16 1.23 1.06
C ALA A 35 -3.91 -0.23 0.62
N GLN A 36 -3.40 -0.43 -0.58
CA GLN A 36 -2.89 -1.73 -1.05
C GLN A 36 -1.38 -1.69 -1.14
N MET A 37 -0.72 -2.87 -0.98
CA MET A 37 0.72 -2.94 -1.15
C MET A 37 1.10 -2.54 -2.57
N PRO A 38 2.04 -1.60 -2.76
CA PRO A 38 2.50 -1.21 -4.08
C PRO A 38 3.19 -2.38 -4.78
N ALA A 39 3.11 -2.43 -6.10
CA ALA A 39 3.92 -3.35 -6.91
C ALA A 39 5.41 -3.19 -6.55
N ARG A 40 6.14 -4.31 -6.56
CA ARG A 40 7.57 -4.41 -6.18
C ARG A 40 7.89 -4.24 -4.70
N PHE A 41 6.89 -4.15 -3.83
CA PHE A 41 7.12 -4.01 -2.40
C PHE A 41 7.92 -5.18 -1.81
N TYR A 42 7.66 -6.42 -2.27
CA TYR A 42 8.32 -7.62 -1.78
C TYR A 42 9.62 -8.00 -2.53
N TRP A 43 10.13 -7.12 -3.38
CA TRP A 43 11.44 -7.35 -3.98
C TRP A 43 12.54 -7.30 -2.93
N LYS A 44 13.41 -8.29 -2.96
CA LYS A 44 14.49 -8.41 -1.98
C LYS A 44 15.61 -7.42 -2.24
N THR A 45 16.08 -6.81 -1.19
CA THR A 45 17.19 -5.87 -1.19
C THR A 45 18.35 -6.39 -0.36
N LEU A 46 19.46 -5.69 -0.35
CA LEU A 46 20.60 -5.97 0.52
C LEU A 46 20.16 -5.91 1.99
N SER A 47 20.56 -6.92 2.77
CA SER A 47 20.26 -7.00 4.20
C SER A 47 20.91 -5.85 4.97
N GLY A 48 20.16 -5.17 5.83
CA GLY A 48 20.59 -3.93 6.51
C GLY A 48 20.14 -2.65 5.78
N ALA A 49 19.38 -2.77 4.71
CA ALA A 49 18.76 -1.60 4.07
C ALA A 49 17.61 -1.04 4.93
N ASN A 50 17.42 0.25 4.80
CA ASN A 50 16.37 1.01 5.46
C ASN A 50 15.56 1.76 4.42
N ALA A 51 14.28 1.97 4.67
CA ALA A 51 13.42 2.78 3.81
C ALA A 51 12.39 3.57 4.63
N VAL A 52 12.07 4.76 4.14
CA VAL A 52 10.94 5.58 4.60
C VAL A 52 9.98 5.74 3.43
N PRO A 53 8.88 5.01 3.39
CA PRO A 53 7.78 5.28 2.49
C PRO A 53 6.93 6.45 3.01
N LEU A 54 6.52 7.32 2.08
CA LEU A 54 5.47 8.30 2.24
C LEU A 54 4.44 8.03 1.14
N ILE A 55 3.22 7.68 1.52
CA ILE A 55 2.17 7.29 0.59
C ILE A 55 0.97 8.20 0.81
N PHE A 56 0.50 8.81 -0.25
CA PHE A 56 -0.69 9.66 -0.25
C PHE A 56 -1.76 8.96 -1.08
N ASN A 57 -2.91 8.82 -0.47
CA ASN A 57 -4.07 8.22 -1.09
C ASN A 57 -5.25 9.18 -1.03
N SER A 58 -6.01 9.26 -2.12
CA SER A 58 -7.31 9.92 -2.19
C SER A 58 -8.38 8.89 -2.53
N ILE A 59 -9.48 8.79 -1.79
CA ILE A 59 -10.47 7.68 -1.81
C ILE A 59 -11.89 8.18 -2.02
N SER A 60 -12.69 7.50 -2.86
CA SER A 60 -14.14 7.56 -2.83
C SER A 60 -14.73 6.17 -3.08
N GLY A 61 -15.81 5.93 -2.44
CA GLY A 61 -16.47 4.65 -2.53
C GLY A 61 -17.66 4.58 -1.57
N ASN A 62 -17.98 3.37 -1.13
CA ASN A 62 -19.08 3.12 -0.21
C ASN A 62 -18.62 2.43 1.08
N THR A 63 -17.34 2.52 1.42
CA THR A 63 -16.77 1.90 2.62
C THR A 63 -15.83 2.85 3.35
N ASN A 64 -15.53 2.55 4.62
CA ASN A 64 -14.48 3.22 5.37
C ASN A 64 -13.09 2.63 5.00
N PRO A 65 -12.23 3.36 4.31
CA PRO A 65 -10.94 2.81 3.87
C PRO A 65 -9.87 2.70 4.97
N PHE A 66 -10.13 3.23 6.16
CA PHE A 66 -9.30 2.97 7.34
C PHE A 66 -9.65 1.63 8.02
N ASP A 67 -10.77 0.99 7.65
CA ASP A 67 -11.11 -0.34 8.14
C ASP A 67 -10.62 -1.41 7.15
N PRO A 68 -9.65 -2.28 7.55
CA PRO A 68 -9.18 -3.36 6.70
C PRO A 68 -10.29 -4.35 6.25
N ALA A 69 -11.42 -4.38 6.94
CA ALA A 69 -12.57 -5.22 6.59
C ALA A 69 -13.29 -4.78 5.32
N GLN A 70 -13.13 -3.51 4.91
CA GLN A 70 -13.72 -2.98 3.69
C GLN A 70 -15.24 -3.13 3.60
N THR A 71 -15.94 -3.11 4.74
CA THR A 71 -17.39 -3.35 4.81
C THR A 71 -18.15 -2.27 4.01
N PRO A 72 -18.88 -2.63 2.93
CA PRO A 72 -19.65 -1.66 2.18
C PRO A 72 -20.87 -1.17 2.97
N VAL A 73 -21.23 0.09 2.79
CA VAL A 73 -22.48 0.66 3.30
C VAL A 73 -23.36 0.98 2.10
N PRO A 74 -24.43 0.22 1.86
CA PRO A 74 -25.32 0.46 0.74
C PRO A 74 -25.89 1.89 0.72
N GLY A 75 -25.80 2.56 -0.43
CA GLY A 75 -26.28 3.95 -0.59
C GLY A 75 -25.39 5.01 0.09
N ALA A 76 -24.24 4.63 0.63
CA ALA A 76 -23.27 5.58 1.13
C ALA A 76 -22.35 6.10 0.01
N THR A 77 -21.92 7.36 0.19
CA THR A 77 -20.77 7.92 -0.50
C THR A 77 -19.72 8.30 0.54
N VAL A 78 -18.54 7.76 0.42
CA VAL A 78 -17.43 7.98 1.37
C VAL A 78 -16.23 8.53 0.62
N ASP A 79 -15.73 9.69 1.04
CA ASP A 79 -14.51 10.31 0.54
C ASP A 79 -13.46 10.36 1.64
N ALA A 80 -12.24 9.94 1.35
CA ALA A 80 -11.13 10.02 2.28
C ALA A 80 -9.84 10.50 1.62
N THR A 81 -8.99 11.13 2.42
CA THR A 81 -7.60 11.41 2.06
C THR A 81 -6.73 10.82 3.17
N ILE A 82 -5.84 9.91 2.79
CA ILE A 82 -4.96 9.19 3.71
C ILE A 82 -3.51 9.51 3.36
N ALA A 83 -2.73 9.86 4.35
CA ALA A 83 -1.28 9.89 4.29
C ALA A 83 -0.74 8.76 5.16
N LEU A 84 0.10 7.89 4.60
CA LEU A 84 0.87 6.90 5.35
C LEU A 84 2.33 7.32 5.38
N ALA A 85 2.91 7.29 6.55
CA ALA A 85 4.34 7.40 6.77
C ALA A 85 4.84 6.14 7.44
N GLY A 86 5.99 5.62 7.01
CA GLY A 86 6.51 4.39 7.57
C GLY A 86 8.02 4.33 7.68
N TYR A 87 8.47 3.28 8.31
CA TYR A 87 9.86 2.88 8.34
C TYR A 87 9.96 1.37 8.13
N ALA A 88 10.82 0.96 7.24
CA ALA A 88 11.12 -0.45 6.97
C ALA A 88 12.61 -0.72 7.14
N HIS A 89 12.94 -1.87 7.71
CA HIS A 89 14.31 -2.36 7.89
C HIS A 89 14.42 -3.79 7.40
N THR A 90 15.39 -4.06 6.52
CA THR A 90 15.67 -5.42 6.06
C THR A 90 16.80 -6.04 6.85
N PHE A 91 16.68 -7.32 7.13
CA PHE A 91 17.71 -8.07 7.87
C PHE A 91 17.79 -9.52 7.37
N THR A 92 18.72 -10.27 7.92
CA THR A 92 18.84 -11.71 7.62
C THR A 92 18.35 -12.53 8.80
N LEU A 93 17.43 -13.45 8.55
CA LEU A 93 16.94 -14.42 9.52
C LEU A 93 17.17 -15.84 8.95
N PHE A 94 17.99 -16.67 9.61
CA PHE A 94 18.33 -18.04 9.16
C PHE A 94 18.75 -18.12 7.68
N ASP A 95 19.64 -17.25 7.23
CA ASP A 95 20.07 -17.10 5.83
C ASP A 95 19.00 -16.65 4.84
N ARG A 96 17.82 -16.27 5.30
CA ARG A 96 16.71 -15.78 4.51
C ARG A 96 16.56 -14.27 4.65
N ALA A 97 16.11 -13.61 3.60
CA ALA A 97 15.77 -12.20 3.67
C ALA A 97 14.54 -12.01 4.56
N ALA A 98 14.60 -11.06 5.46
CA ALA A 98 13.48 -10.65 6.29
C ALA A 98 13.36 -9.13 6.32
N MET A 99 12.18 -8.62 6.62
CA MET A 99 11.88 -7.21 6.74
C MET A 99 10.90 -6.99 7.89
N VAL A 100 11.12 -5.96 8.66
CA VAL A 100 10.13 -5.41 9.58
C VAL A 100 9.77 -4.01 9.11
N ALA A 101 8.48 -3.66 9.17
CA ALA A 101 8.02 -2.32 8.88
C ALA A 101 7.00 -1.85 9.93
N VAL A 102 6.94 -0.54 10.12
CA VAL A 102 5.90 0.14 10.89
C VAL A 102 5.31 1.21 9.99
N LEU A 103 3.99 1.23 9.87
CA LEU A 103 3.23 2.19 9.08
C LEU A 103 2.29 2.94 10.01
N LEU A 104 2.27 4.25 9.88
CA LEU A 104 1.37 5.18 10.59
C LEU A 104 0.49 5.85 9.56
N GLU A 105 -0.79 5.75 9.72
CA GLU A 105 -1.76 6.42 8.86
C GLU A 105 -2.40 7.61 9.56
N MET A 106 -2.66 8.64 8.78
CA MET A 106 -3.36 9.84 9.19
C MET A 106 -4.20 10.36 8.02
N GLY A 107 -5.25 11.07 8.33
CA GLY A 107 -6.03 11.65 7.25
C GLY A 107 -7.35 12.26 7.68
N ARG A 108 -8.23 12.32 6.73
CA ARG A 108 -9.62 12.73 6.90
C ARG A 108 -10.54 11.79 6.14
N LEU A 109 -11.73 11.65 6.64
CA LEU A 109 -12.78 10.80 6.14
C LEU A 109 -14.08 11.58 6.22
N SER A 110 -14.89 11.56 5.19
CA SER A 110 -16.25 12.12 5.17
C SER A 110 -17.17 11.16 4.42
N GLY A 111 -18.37 10.98 4.91
CA GLY A 111 -19.35 10.11 4.28
C GLY A 111 -20.76 10.66 4.42
N GLU A 112 -21.58 10.35 3.44
CA GLU A 112 -22.99 10.64 3.39
C GLU A 112 -23.76 9.37 3.10
N VAL A 113 -24.87 9.18 3.81
CA VAL A 113 -25.80 8.06 3.57
C VAL A 113 -27.16 8.66 3.33
N ALA A 114 -27.77 8.32 2.20
CA ALA A 114 -29.13 8.71 1.85
C ALA A 114 -30.10 7.56 2.16
N GLU A 115 -30.94 7.71 3.19
CA GLU A 115 -31.95 6.72 3.57
C GLU A 115 -33.31 7.40 3.75
N ALA A 116 -34.35 6.82 3.12
CA ALA A 116 -35.74 7.27 3.21
C ALA A 116 -35.95 8.79 3.04
N GLY A 117 -35.19 9.41 2.12
CA GLY A 117 -35.28 10.85 1.82
C GLY A 117 -34.58 11.76 2.83
N ARG A 118 -33.77 11.20 3.72
CA ARG A 118 -32.88 11.93 4.63
C ARG A 118 -31.44 11.63 4.26
N THR A 119 -30.60 12.66 4.26
CA THR A 119 -29.15 12.50 4.14
C THR A 119 -28.52 12.72 5.52
N THR A 120 -27.76 11.74 5.98
CA THR A 120 -26.95 11.85 7.18
C THR A 120 -25.49 11.92 6.76
N SER A 121 -24.77 12.93 7.23
CA SER A 121 -23.34 13.10 6.99
C SER A 121 -22.53 12.87 8.26
N SER A 122 -21.35 12.29 8.09
CA SER A 122 -20.37 12.09 9.17
C SER A 122 -18.99 12.40 8.64
N SER A 123 -18.10 12.91 9.50
CA SER A 123 -16.71 13.16 9.14
C SER A 123 -15.79 12.92 10.34
N ALA A 124 -14.59 12.44 10.05
CA ALA A 124 -13.52 12.26 11.03
C ALA A 124 -12.19 12.71 10.42
N ARG A 125 -11.24 13.10 11.27
CA ARG A 125 -9.86 13.44 10.89
C ARG A 125 -8.93 13.12 12.05
N GLY A 126 -7.67 12.79 11.74
CA GLY A 126 -6.63 12.53 12.74
C GLY A 126 -5.76 11.34 12.35
N PHE A 127 -5.42 10.48 13.30
CA PHE A 127 -4.59 9.30 13.11
C PHE A 127 -5.44 8.03 13.08
N GLY A 128 -5.13 7.14 12.13
CA GLY A 128 -5.64 5.78 12.09
C GLY A 128 -4.83 4.84 12.99
N ASP A 129 -5.13 3.57 12.91
CA ASP A 129 -4.45 2.52 13.66
C ASP A 129 -3.09 2.19 13.01
N PRO A 130 -1.96 2.23 13.76
CA PRO A 130 -0.68 1.86 13.20
C PRO A 130 -0.61 0.37 12.88
N THR A 131 0.10 0.04 11.79
CA THR A 131 0.36 -1.34 11.37
C THR A 131 1.82 -1.70 11.57
N VAL A 132 2.08 -2.88 12.14
CA VAL A 132 3.39 -3.51 12.23
C VAL A 132 3.40 -4.70 11.29
N GLU A 133 4.36 -4.75 10.37
CA GLU A 133 4.53 -5.83 9.40
C GLU A 133 5.82 -6.59 9.66
N LEU A 134 5.76 -7.91 9.56
CA LEU A 134 6.92 -8.80 9.47
C LEU A 134 6.81 -9.63 8.19
N ASN A 135 7.84 -9.56 7.35
CA ASN A 135 7.97 -10.39 6.16
C ASN A 135 9.22 -11.27 6.29
N VAL A 136 9.10 -12.55 5.97
CA VAL A 136 10.21 -13.51 6.01
C VAL A 136 10.19 -14.38 4.75
N ASN A 137 11.29 -14.41 4.01
CA ASN A 137 11.43 -15.31 2.86
C ASN A 137 11.53 -16.78 3.32
N LEU A 138 10.70 -17.64 2.74
CA LEU A 138 10.67 -19.07 2.99
C LEU A 138 11.35 -19.89 1.87
N ILE A 139 11.01 -19.56 0.61
CA ILE A 139 11.52 -20.23 -0.59
C ILE A 139 12.12 -19.18 -1.53
N GLY A 140 13.22 -19.52 -2.19
CA GLY A 140 13.90 -18.65 -3.13
C GLY A 140 15.37 -18.46 -2.82
N PRO A 141 16.04 -17.49 -3.41
CA PRO A 141 17.45 -17.22 -3.19
C PRO A 141 17.72 -16.81 -1.73
N LYS A 142 18.95 -17.04 -1.28
CA LYS A 142 19.41 -16.62 0.04
C LYS A 142 19.43 -15.10 0.14
N ALA A 143 19.44 -14.60 1.38
CA ALA A 143 19.59 -13.17 1.64
C ALA A 143 20.89 -12.63 1.05
N GLN A 144 20.81 -11.44 0.47
CA GLN A 144 22.00 -10.70 0.04
C GLN A 144 22.62 -10.04 1.28
N LYS A 145 23.74 -10.58 1.76
CA LYS A 145 24.42 -10.11 2.99
C LYS A 145 25.50 -9.08 2.70
N ASN A 146 26.10 -9.17 1.50
CA ASN A 146 27.24 -8.35 1.09
C ASN A 146 26.99 -7.75 -0.30
N LEU A 147 27.73 -6.71 -0.66
CA LEU A 147 27.66 -6.11 -1.99
C LEU A 147 27.98 -7.10 -3.11
N ALA A 148 28.82 -8.09 -2.85
CA ALA A 148 29.15 -9.15 -3.81
C ALA A 148 27.94 -10.04 -4.14
N ASP A 149 26.96 -10.16 -3.24
CA ASP A 149 25.78 -10.98 -3.43
C ASP A 149 24.75 -10.30 -4.36
N VAL A 150 24.83 -8.96 -4.51
CA VAL A 150 23.86 -8.17 -5.28
C VAL A 150 23.99 -8.44 -6.78
N THR A 151 25.21 -8.54 -7.30
CA THR A 151 25.44 -8.70 -8.75
C THR A 151 24.88 -10.02 -9.31
N PRO A 152 25.11 -11.20 -8.68
CA PRO A 152 24.58 -12.47 -9.17
C PRO A 152 23.12 -12.70 -8.76
N TYR A 153 22.51 -11.83 -7.96
CA TYR A 153 21.18 -12.04 -7.45
C TYR A 153 20.13 -12.07 -8.56
N GLN A 154 19.29 -13.08 -8.48
CA GLN A 154 18.07 -13.22 -9.29
C GLN A 154 16.95 -13.76 -8.39
N PRO A 155 15.77 -13.14 -8.34
CA PRO A 155 14.68 -13.63 -7.51
C PRO A 155 14.17 -15.02 -7.94
N GLY A 156 14.23 -15.34 -9.24
CA GLY A 156 13.69 -16.58 -9.77
C GLY A 156 12.22 -16.77 -9.38
N PHE A 157 11.96 -17.79 -8.55
CA PHE A 157 10.73 -17.94 -7.79
C PHE A 157 11.01 -17.71 -6.31
N SER A 158 10.25 -16.82 -5.68
CA SER A 158 10.37 -16.49 -4.26
C SER A 158 9.00 -16.54 -3.59
N LEU A 159 8.92 -17.21 -2.45
CA LEU A 159 7.74 -17.27 -1.58
C LEU A 159 8.14 -16.76 -0.20
N ASP A 160 7.37 -15.85 0.34
CA ASP A 160 7.54 -15.31 1.68
C ASP A 160 6.35 -15.68 2.58
N LEU A 161 6.49 -15.43 3.87
CA LEU A 161 5.41 -15.32 4.83
C LEU A 161 5.34 -13.88 5.30
N ILE A 162 4.15 -13.29 5.28
CA ILE A 162 3.87 -11.99 5.87
C ILE A 162 2.91 -12.14 7.04
N ALA A 163 3.14 -11.34 8.07
CA ALA A 163 2.22 -11.16 9.19
C ALA A 163 2.13 -9.66 9.52
N ASP A 164 0.91 -9.14 9.53
CA ASP A 164 0.62 -7.77 9.95
C ASP A 164 -0.22 -7.78 11.22
N LEU A 165 0.02 -6.77 12.04
CA LEU A 165 -0.76 -6.47 13.22
C LEU A 165 -1.16 -4.99 13.20
N VAL A 166 -2.45 -4.73 13.17
CA VAL A 166 -3.04 -3.40 13.30
C VAL A 166 -3.39 -3.17 14.77
N VAL A 167 -2.80 -2.13 15.36
CA VAL A 167 -2.89 -1.85 16.80
C VAL A 167 -3.97 -0.79 17.04
N PRO A 168 -5.04 -1.05 17.80
CA PRO A 168 -6.19 -0.16 17.95
C PRO A 168 -5.90 1.01 18.90
N ILE A 169 -5.10 1.97 18.45
CA ILE A 169 -4.75 3.20 19.18
C ILE A 169 -5.02 4.48 18.39
N GLY A 170 -5.63 4.35 17.20
CA GLY A 170 -6.06 5.47 16.37
C GLY A 170 -7.23 6.25 16.98
N GLU A 171 -7.56 7.38 16.38
CA GLU A 171 -8.68 8.21 16.87
C GLU A 171 -10.02 7.53 16.62
N TYR A 172 -10.74 7.29 17.70
CA TYR A 172 -12.02 6.59 17.71
C TYR A 172 -13.07 7.34 18.54
N ASP A 173 -14.27 7.50 17.98
CA ASP A 173 -15.45 8.06 18.64
C ASP A 173 -16.58 7.03 18.50
N ASN A 174 -16.95 6.40 19.61
CA ASN A 174 -17.97 5.35 19.65
C ASN A 174 -19.39 5.81 19.28
N GLY A 175 -19.64 7.10 19.23
CA GLY A 175 -20.89 7.68 18.72
C GLY A 175 -20.94 7.81 17.20
N ARG A 176 -19.89 7.43 16.46
CA ARG A 176 -19.79 7.59 15.01
C ARG A 176 -19.54 6.26 14.33
N ALA A 177 -20.19 6.07 13.19
CA ALA A 177 -19.94 4.91 12.32
C ALA A 177 -18.64 5.05 11.51
N LEU A 178 -18.22 6.28 11.19
CA LEU A 178 -16.99 6.58 10.45
C LEU A 178 -15.91 7.08 11.39
N ASN A 179 -14.87 6.27 11.55
CA ASN A 179 -13.70 6.53 12.39
C ASN A 179 -12.41 6.24 11.63
N LEU A 180 -11.29 6.84 12.05
CA LEU A 180 -9.97 6.50 11.54
C LEU A 180 -9.40 5.29 12.28
N GLY A 181 -9.46 5.26 13.62
CA GLY A 181 -9.20 4.06 14.41
C GLY A 181 -10.39 3.12 14.42
N GLN A 182 -10.16 1.82 14.50
CA GLN A 182 -11.22 0.81 14.43
C GLN A 182 -11.61 0.25 15.80
N ASN A 183 -10.89 0.64 16.88
CA ASN A 183 -11.13 0.17 18.24
C ASN A 183 -11.15 -1.37 18.36
N ARG A 184 -10.43 -2.06 17.50
CA ARG A 184 -10.30 -3.52 17.51
C ARG A 184 -8.95 -3.95 16.93
N TRP A 185 -8.42 -5.04 17.43
CA TRP A 185 -7.24 -5.67 16.85
C TRP A 185 -7.59 -6.25 15.48
N CYS A 186 -6.75 -5.99 14.48
CA CYS A 186 -6.83 -6.66 13.19
C CYS A 186 -5.47 -7.27 12.88
N GLY A 187 -5.47 -8.37 12.16
CA GLY A 187 -4.25 -9.01 11.71
C GLY A 187 -4.40 -9.57 10.31
N ARG A 188 -3.28 -9.60 9.57
CA ARG A 188 -3.22 -10.26 8.26
C ARG A 188 -2.11 -11.29 8.26
N VAL A 189 -2.39 -12.44 7.67
CA VAL A 189 -1.37 -13.44 7.35
C VAL A 189 -1.47 -13.72 5.86
N GLY A 190 -0.34 -13.71 5.16
CA GLY A 190 -0.31 -13.90 3.72
C GLY A 190 0.99 -14.52 3.22
N ALA A 191 1.00 -14.84 1.93
CA ALA A 191 2.09 -15.53 1.28
C ALA A 191 2.55 -14.75 0.02
N PRO A 192 3.38 -13.68 0.16
CA PRO A 192 3.92 -12.97 -0.99
C PRO A 192 4.73 -13.89 -1.90
N ILE A 193 4.39 -13.88 -3.17
CA ILE A 193 5.08 -14.61 -4.23
C ILE A 193 5.65 -13.60 -5.21
N VAL A 194 6.93 -13.76 -5.56
CA VAL A 194 7.57 -13.01 -6.65
C VAL A 194 8.10 -14.02 -7.66
N TRP A 195 7.59 -13.98 -8.87
CA TRP A 195 8.03 -14.84 -9.97
C TRP A 195 8.67 -14.02 -11.08
N GLN A 196 9.96 -14.25 -11.28
CA GLN A 196 10.72 -13.63 -12.36
C GLN A 196 10.32 -14.26 -13.70
N LEU A 197 9.79 -13.46 -14.62
CA LEU A 197 9.36 -13.90 -15.95
C LEU A 197 10.34 -13.51 -17.07
N GLY A 198 11.31 -12.65 -16.75
CA GLY A 198 12.29 -12.13 -17.72
C GLY A 198 13.69 -12.02 -17.12
N PRO A 199 14.67 -11.52 -17.91
CA PRO A 199 16.02 -11.32 -17.41
C PRO A 199 16.03 -10.31 -16.25
N TRP A 200 16.84 -10.59 -15.21
CA TRP A 200 16.97 -9.70 -14.06
C TRP A 200 18.01 -8.59 -14.32
N VAL A 201 17.72 -7.78 -15.34
CA VAL A 201 18.56 -6.66 -15.76
C VAL A 201 17.70 -5.40 -15.79
N PRO A 202 18.13 -4.28 -15.18
CA PRO A 202 17.42 -3.00 -15.27
C PRO A 202 17.02 -2.67 -16.72
N GLY A 203 15.81 -2.20 -16.92
CA GLY A 203 15.21 -1.95 -18.23
C GLY A 203 14.58 -3.18 -18.91
N ARG A 204 14.72 -4.39 -18.34
CA ARG A 204 14.18 -5.63 -18.89
C ARG A 204 13.46 -6.53 -17.89
N ARG A 205 13.49 -6.18 -16.60
CA ARG A 205 12.86 -7.00 -15.56
C ARG A 205 11.37 -7.10 -15.80
N THR A 206 10.85 -8.31 -15.64
CA THR A 206 9.42 -8.59 -15.69
C THR A 206 9.13 -9.57 -14.56
N THR A 207 8.15 -9.26 -13.71
CA THR A 207 7.73 -10.13 -12.60
C THR A 207 6.22 -10.26 -12.57
N LEU A 208 5.75 -11.44 -12.18
CA LEU A 208 4.42 -11.64 -11.64
C LEU A 208 4.55 -11.71 -10.12
N GLU A 209 3.81 -10.87 -9.44
CA GLU A 209 3.75 -10.80 -7.98
C GLU A 209 2.35 -11.12 -7.53
N LEU A 210 2.21 -11.99 -6.53
CA LEU A 210 0.93 -12.37 -5.93
C LEU A 210 1.03 -12.28 -4.42
N LEU A 211 -0.04 -11.84 -3.78
CA LEU A 211 -0.19 -11.88 -2.33
C LEU A 211 -1.57 -12.44 -1.97
N PRO A 212 -1.74 -13.77 -1.92
CA PRO A 212 -2.85 -14.35 -1.21
C PRO A 212 -2.71 -14.11 0.30
N ALA A 213 -3.75 -13.61 0.94
CA ALA A 213 -3.76 -13.27 2.35
C ALA A 213 -5.15 -13.45 2.98
N VAL A 214 -5.17 -13.56 4.29
CA VAL A 214 -6.38 -13.59 5.12
C VAL A 214 -6.26 -12.50 6.17
N TRP A 215 -7.27 -11.66 6.26
CA TRP A 215 -7.49 -10.73 7.35
C TRP A 215 -8.35 -11.38 8.42
N LEU A 216 -7.98 -11.16 9.68
CA LEU A 216 -8.67 -11.60 10.87
C LEU A 216 -8.98 -10.38 11.73
N PHE A 217 -10.18 -10.33 12.27
CA PHE A 217 -10.69 -9.17 13.00
C PHE A 217 -11.11 -9.58 14.41
N GLY A 218 -10.63 -8.83 15.42
CA GLY A 218 -11.22 -8.85 16.75
C GLY A 218 -12.56 -8.13 16.76
N PRO A 219 -13.39 -8.34 17.77
CA PRO A 219 -14.63 -7.58 17.93
C PRO A 219 -14.33 -6.13 18.30
N ASN A 220 -15.23 -5.21 17.89
CA ASN A 220 -15.35 -3.89 18.47
C ASN A 220 -16.61 -3.88 19.35
N ASP A 221 -16.44 -3.88 20.66
CA ASP A 221 -17.53 -4.00 21.64
C ASP A 221 -18.29 -2.69 21.87
N ASP A 222 -17.86 -1.60 21.25
CA ASP A 222 -18.44 -0.26 21.43
C ASP A 222 -18.56 0.50 20.08
N PHE A 223 -19.23 -0.12 19.11
CA PHE A 223 -19.49 0.44 17.79
C PHE A 223 -20.90 1.01 17.74
N VAL A 224 -21.04 2.35 17.83
CA VAL A 224 -22.35 3.06 17.82
C VAL A 224 -23.33 2.44 18.81
N GLY A 225 -22.84 2.14 20.03
CA GLY A 225 -23.62 1.57 21.13
C GLY A 225 -23.92 0.08 20.98
N THR A 226 -23.24 -0.63 20.09
CA THR A 226 -23.40 -2.07 19.86
C THR A 226 -22.06 -2.75 19.63
N ARG A 227 -22.08 -4.06 19.44
CA ARG A 227 -20.93 -4.86 19.06
C ARG A 227 -20.86 -5.05 17.55
N LEU A 228 -19.68 -4.82 16.99
CA LEU A 228 -19.34 -5.16 15.60
C LEU A 228 -18.42 -6.38 15.62
N GLU A 229 -18.82 -7.41 14.90
CA GLU A 229 -18.00 -8.58 14.57
C GLU A 229 -17.81 -8.65 13.06
N THR A 230 -16.69 -9.21 12.60
CA THR A 230 -16.41 -9.34 11.17
C THR A 230 -15.77 -10.70 10.90
N ASP A 231 -16.34 -11.42 9.95
CA ASP A 231 -15.79 -12.69 9.46
C ASP A 231 -14.41 -12.50 8.81
N PRO A 232 -13.59 -13.54 8.71
CA PRO A 232 -12.33 -13.47 7.97
C PRO A 232 -12.55 -13.00 6.52
N LEU A 233 -11.65 -12.10 6.05
CA LEU A 233 -11.63 -11.58 4.69
C LEU A 233 -10.43 -12.16 3.93
N PHE A 234 -10.68 -12.86 2.83
CA PHE A 234 -9.65 -13.30 1.89
C PHE A 234 -9.36 -12.21 0.88
N GLN A 235 -8.09 -11.98 0.63
CA GLN A 235 -7.56 -11.01 -0.31
C GLN A 235 -6.51 -11.67 -1.20
N VAL A 236 -6.52 -11.37 -2.48
CA VAL A 236 -5.42 -11.69 -3.40
C VAL A 236 -5.04 -10.45 -4.17
N ASP A 237 -3.86 -9.89 -3.88
CA ASP A 237 -3.25 -8.87 -4.72
C ASP A 237 -2.43 -9.53 -5.83
N ALA A 238 -2.43 -8.93 -7.01
CA ALA A 238 -1.68 -9.39 -8.18
C ALA A 238 -1.06 -8.19 -8.92
N HIS A 239 0.22 -8.32 -9.30
CA HIS A 239 0.94 -7.30 -10.06
C HIS A 239 1.75 -7.95 -11.17
N LEU A 240 1.50 -7.56 -12.40
CA LEU A 240 2.36 -7.89 -13.54
C LEU A 240 3.22 -6.69 -13.87
N THR A 241 4.48 -6.70 -13.43
CA THR A 241 5.37 -5.54 -13.56
C THR A 241 6.34 -5.69 -14.71
N ARG A 242 6.67 -4.57 -15.37
CA ARG A 242 7.64 -4.50 -16.45
C ARG A 242 8.47 -3.23 -16.38
N ASP A 243 9.80 -3.38 -16.48
CA ASP A 243 10.70 -2.26 -16.78
C ASP A 243 10.55 -1.85 -18.24
N PHE A 244 10.37 -0.56 -18.52
CA PHE A 244 10.42 0.04 -19.85
C PHE A 244 11.79 0.66 -20.13
N THR A 245 12.41 1.21 -19.08
CA THR A 245 13.80 1.67 -19.07
C THR A 245 14.46 1.24 -17.75
N ASP A 246 15.74 1.55 -17.57
CA ASP A 246 16.46 1.31 -16.30
C ASP A 246 15.88 2.08 -15.10
N ARG A 247 15.06 3.12 -15.34
CA ARG A 247 14.44 3.96 -14.31
C ARG A 247 12.92 3.99 -14.33
N PHE A 248 12.28 3.65 -15.45
CA PHE A 248 10.84 3.73 -15.61
C PHE A 248 10.25 2.34 -15.80
N TRP A 249 9.20 2.06 -15.05
CA TRP A 249 8.49 0.79 -15.07
C TRP A 249 6.98 1.01 -14.91
N GLY A 250 6.21 -0.02 -15.22
CA GLY A 250 4.78 -0.04 -14.99
C GLY A 250 4.30 -1.40 -14.52
N SER A 251 3.09 -1.44 -14.02
CA SER A 251 2.39 -2.64 -13.56
C SER A 251 0.92 -2.61 -13.99
N LEU A 252 0.42 -3.77 -14.37
CA LEU A 252 -1.00 -4.08 -14.34
C LEU A 252 -1.33 -4.68 -12.99
N ASP A 253 -2.33 -4.14 -12.32
CA ASP A 253 -2.66 -4.51 -10.96
C ASP A 253 -4.06 -5.09 -10.89
N GLY A 254 -4.26 -6.04 -9.99
CA GLY A 254 -5.55 -6.60 -9.65
C GLY A 254 -5.64 -6.88 -8.16
N VAL A 255 -6.83 -6.78 -7.61
CA VAL A 255 -7.12 -7.27 -6.27
C VAL A 255 -8.50 -7.91 -6.24
N TRP A 256 -8.56 -9.05 -5.60
CA TRP A 256 -9.81 -9.74 -5.34
C TRP A 256 -10.02 -9.93 -3.86
N TYR A 257 -11.26 -9.63 -3.41
CA TYR A 257 -11.70 -9.80 -2.04
C TYR A 257 -12.86 -10.80 -1.99
N THR A 258 -12.88 -11.65 -0.95
CA THR A 258 -14.06 -12.48 -0.65
C THR A 258 -14.16 -12.77 0.85
N GLY A 259 -15.38 -12.75 1.40
CA GLY A 259 -15.65 -12.91 2.82
C GLY A 259 -15.91 -11.60 3.54
N GLY A 260 -15.52 -11.46 4.79
CA GLY A 260 -15.59 -10.20 5.54
C GLY A 260 -17.01 -9.75 5.89
N ALA A 261 -17.99 -10.66 6.02
CA ALA A 261 -19.32 -10.28 6.47
C ALA A 261 -19.26 -9.60 7.85
N ALA A 262 -19.87 -8.43 7.97
CA ALA A 262 -19.97 -7.71 9.23
C ALA A 262 -21.29 -8.07 9.94
N THR A 263 -21.24 -8.35 11.24
CA THR A 263 -22.43 -8.56 12.08
C THR A 263 -22.55 -7.38 13.04
N ILE A 264 -23.68 -6.63 12.93
CA ILE A 264 -24.02 -5.48 13.75
C ILE A 264 -25.40 -5.72 14.37
N HIS A 265 -25.56 -5.53 15.67
CA HIS A 265 -26.78 -5.84 16.40
C HIS A 265 -27.25 -7.31 16.21
N GLY A 266 -26.35 -8.25 15.95
CA GLY A 266 -26.70 -9.64 15.67
C GLY A 266 -27.28 -9.87 14.26
N VAL A 267 -27.26 -8.88 13.40
CA VAL A 267 -27.66 -9.00 11.99
C VAL A 267 -26.39 -9.11 11.16
N GLU A 268 -26.24 -10.25 10.47
CA GLU A 268 -25.13 -10.50 9.54
C GLU A 268 -25.41 -9.79 8.20
N GLY A 269 -24.42 -9.02 7.72
CA GLY A 269 -24.42 -8.37 6.42
C GLY A 269 -23.98 -9.32 5.30
N GLU A 270 -23.87 -8.78 4.09
CA GLU A 270 -23.40 -9.53 2.92
C GLU A 270 -21.88 -9.73 2.94
N LYS A 271 -21.45 -10.83 2.31
CA LYS A 271 -20.02 -11.14 2.11
C LYS A 271 -19.51 -10.41 0.88
N LEU A 272 -18.30 -9.86 0.97
CA LEU A 272 -17.62 -9.33 -0.20
C LEU A 272 -17.34 -10.42 -1.23
N SER A 273 -17.46 -10.08 -2.51
CA SER A 273 -16.98 -10.86 -3.65
C SER A 273 -16.66 -9.90 -4.79
N ASN A 274 -15.61 -9.08 -4.61
CA ASN A 274 -15.32 -7.95 -5.47
C ASN A 274 -13.93 -8.02 -6.08
N LEU A 275 -13.83 -7.59 -7.34
CA LEU A 275 -12.61 -7.47 -8.11
C LEU A 275 -12.34 -6.00 -8.41
N ALA A 276 -11.13 -5.54 -8.14
CA ALA A 276 -10.62 -4.27 -8.62
C ALA A 276 -9.44 -4.48 -9.56
N VAL A 277 -9.28 -3.59 -10.52
CA VAL A 277 -8.16 -3.58 -11.45
C VAL A 277 -7.51 -2.21 -11.46
N GLY A 278 -6.23 -2.15 -11.83
CA GLY A 278 -5.50 -0.90 -11.80
C GLY A 278 -4.23 -0.91 -12.64
N LEU A 279 -3.59 0.24 -12.60
CA LEU A 279 -2.30 0.52 -13.24
C LEU A 279 -1.39 1.23 -12.25
N THR A 280 -0.13 0.82 -12.24
CA THR A 280 0.91 1.51 -11.49
C THR A 280 2.04 1.92 -12.43
N LEU A 281 2.55 3.14 -12.26
CA LEU A 281 3.72 3.67 -12.93
C LEU A 281 4.75 4.06 -11.88
N GLY A 282 6.00 3.63 -12.06
CA GLY A 282 7.07 3.94 -11.13
C GLY A 282 8.29 4.52 -11.82
N TYR A 283 8.89 5.50 -11.19
CA TYR A 283 10.10 6.16 -11.66
C TYR A 283 11.17 6.23 -10.58
N GLN A 284 12.35 5.67 -10.88
CA GLN A 284 13.52 5.74 -10.00
C GLN A 284 14.27 7.05 -10.27
N VAL A 285 14.11 8.03 -9.39
CA VAL A 285 14.74 9.36 -9.52
C VAL A 285 16.26 9.24 -9.41
N ASN A 286 16.71 8.48 -8.40
CA ASN A 286 18.11 8.13 -8.17
C ASN A 286 18.17 6.80 -7.38
N GLU A 287 19.36 6.38 -6.97
CA GLU A 287 19.57 5.10 -6.28
C GLU A 287 18.82 4.97 -4.94
N SER A 288 18.45 6.10 -4.32
CA SER A 288 17.80 6.15 -3.01
C SER A 288 16.34 6.60 -3.07
N LEU A 289 15.89 7.23 -4.15
CA LEU A 289 14.58 7.86 -4.24
C LEU A 289 13.77 7.30 -5.40
N GLY A 290 12.66 6.69 -5.10
CA GLY A 290 11.64 6.22 -6.04
C GLY A 290 10.32 6.97 -5.86
N VAL A 291 9.59 7.15 -6.95
CA VAL A 291 8.24 7.72 -6.97
C VAL A 291 7.34 6.78 -7.74
N THR A 292 6.14 6.57 -7.23
CA THR A 292 5.14 5.68 -7.83
C THR A 292 3.80 6.39 -7.89
N PHE A 293 3.09 6.21 -8.99
CA PHE A 293 1.71 6.65 -9.20
C PHE A 293 0.86 5.42 -9.48
N GLY A 294 -0.28 5.31 -8.83
CA GLY A 294 -1.21 4.20 -9.01
C GLY A 294 -2.64 4.69 -9.15
N TYR A 295 -3.41 3.99 -9.98
CA TYR A 295 -4.86 4.10 -10.03
C TYR A 295 -5.46 2.69 -10.04
N LYS A 296 -6.53 2.50 -9.25
CA LYS A 296 -7.32 1.26 -9.22
C LYS A 296 -8.79 1.59 -9.07
N SER A 297 -9.64 0.71 -9.60
CA SER A 297 -11.09 0.83 -9.49
C SER A 297 -11.72 -0.55 -9.35
N THR A 298 -12.77 -0.66 -8.55
CA THR A 298 -13.62 -1.85 -8.55
C THR A 298 -14.38 -1.92 -9.88
N ILE A 299 -14.44 -3.13 -10.46
CA ILE A 299 -15.11 -3.37 -11.76
C ILE A 299 -16.32 -4.29 -11.64
N ASP A 300 -16.56 -4.83 -10.47
CA ASP A 300 -17.66 -5.72 -10.15
C ASP A 300 -18.51 -5.10 -9.05
N ASP A 301 -19.21 -4.03 -9.41
CA ASP A 301 -19.97 -3.12 -8.54
C ASP A 301 -21.43 -3.00 -8.99
N LYS A 302 -22.07 -4.14 -9.30
CA LYS A 302 -23.41 -4.19 -9.94
C LYS A 302 -24.57 -4.10 -8.96
N ALA A 303 -24.35 -4.50 -7.70
CA ALA A 303 -25.36 -4.46 -6.65
C ALA A 303 -25.06 -3.34 -5.64
N PRO A 304 -26.09 -2.79 -4.95
CA PRO A 304 -25.88 -1.75 -3.93
C PRO A 304 -25.01 -2.20 -2.74
N GLY A 305 -24.92 -3.51 -2.49
CA GLY A 305 -24.05 -4.09 -1.46
C GLY A 305 -22.63 -4.41 -1.93
N ASP A 306 -22.36 -4.28 -3.24
CA ASP A 306 -21.00 -4.49 -3.76
C ASP A 306 -20.07 -3.37 -3.31
N LEU A 307 -18.81 -3.72 -3.13
CA LEU A 307 -17.76 -2.76 -2.82
C LEU A 307 -17.54 -1.85 -4.04
N GLN A 308 -17.79 -0.58 -3.85
CA GLN A 308 -17.53 0.46 -4.85
C GLN A 308 -16.34 1.29 -4.39
N MET A 309 -15.31 1.34 -5.21
CA MET A 309 -14.14 2.10 -4.86
C MET A 309 -13.22 2.38 -6.04
N ASP A 310 -12.79 3.61 -6.04
CA ASP A 310 -11.77 4.13 -6.92
C ASP A 310 -10.53 4.54 -6.12
N GLN A 311 -9.35 4.35 -6.63
CA GLN A 311 -8.08 4.64 -5.96
C GLN A 311 -7.13 5.46 -6.81
N PHE A 312 -6.64 6.58 -6.27
CA PHE A 312 -5.43 7.25 -6.74
C PHE A 312 -4.37 7.28 -5.64
N MET A 313 -3.16 6.85 -5.97
CA MET A 313 -2.03 6.75 -5.06
C MET A 313 -0.82 7.51 -5.60
N VAL A 314 -0.14 8.24 -4.73
CA VAL A 314 1.23 8.73 -4.95
C VAL A 314 2.10 8.20 -3.82
N SER A 315 3.16 7.49 -4.16
CA SER A 315 4.13 7.01 -3.19
C SER A 315 5.52 7.58 -3.48
N VAL A 316 6.20 8.02 -2.44
CA VAL A 316 7.59 8.44 -2.47
C VAL A 316 8.34 7.59 -1.46
N VAL A 317 9.34 6.84 -1.92
CA VAL A 317 10.13 5.98 -1.05
C VAL A 317 11.59 6.44 -1.08
N TYR A 318 12.09 6.79 0.11
CA TYR A 318 13.52 7.06 0.29
C TYR A 318 14.17 5.87 1.00
N GLY A 319 15.11 5.21 0.30
CA GLY A 319 15.85 4.06 0.80
C GLY A 319 17.35 4.34 0.91
N TRP A 320 18.00 3.78 1.92
CA TRP A 320 19.44 3.88 2.10
C TRP A 320 20.03 2.61 2.71
N HIS A 321 21.33 2.44 2.51
CA HIS A 321 22.07 1.33 3.10
C HIS A 321 23.42 1.84 3.64
N PRO A 322 23.75 1.62 4.94
CA PRO A 322 24.97 2.18 5.56
C PRO A 322 26.27 1.86 4.83
N ILE A 323 26.40 0.63 4.29
CA ILE A 323 27.61 0.23 3.54
C ILE A 323 27.71 1.00 2.22
N ILE A 324 26.61 1.19 1.49
CA ILE A 324 26.61 1.93 0.23
C ILE A 324 26.93 3.40 0.46
N GLU A 325 26.38 3.98 1.52
CA GLU A 325 26.70 5.36 1.92
C GLU A 325 28.17 5.51 2.35
N GLY A 326 28.71 4.53 3.08
CA GLY A 326 30.13 4.51 3.44
C GLY A 326 31.05 4.49 2.21
N VAL A 327 30.74 3.63 1.25
CA VAL A 327 31.50 3.57 -0.02
C VAL A 327 31.42 4.88 -0.82
N ARG A 328 30.26 5.54 -0.83
CA ARG A 328 30.11 6.87 -1.47
C ARG A 328 30.96 7.95 -0.79
N ARG A 329 30.98 7.99 0.54
CA ARG A 329 31.80 8.95 1.28
C ARG A 329 33.29 8.77 0.99
N LEU A 330 33.75 7.53 0.87
CA LEU A 330 35.17 7.24 0.52
C LEU A 330 35.50 7.67 -0.92
N LYS A 331 34.56 7.59 -1.87
CA LYS A 331 34.76 8.04 -3.25
C LYS A 331 34.60 9.54 -3.45
N GLY A 332 33.86 10.23 -2.60
CA GLY A 332 33.64 11.67 -2.66
C GLY A 332 34.64 12.50 -1.85
N GLY A 333 35.58 11.87 -1.16
CA GLY A 333 36.68 12.50 -0.43
C GLY A 333 37.97 12.61 -1.24
N GLU A 334 37.92 12.26 -2.55
CA GLU A 334 38.94 12.59 -3.54
C GLU A 334 38.44 13.78 -4.39
#